data_88471b09d75774bab15ee7081486d70f
#
_entry.id   88471b09d75774bab15ee7081486d70f
#
_cell.length_a   1.000
_cell.length_b   1.000
_cell.length_c   1.000
_cell.angle_alpha   90.00
_cell.angle_beta   90.00
_cell.angle_gamma   90.00
#
_symmetry.space_group_name_H-M   'P 1'
#
loop_
_entity.id
_entity.type
_entity.pdbx_description
1 polymer ?
#
loop_
_entity_poly.entity_id
_entity_poly.type
_entity_poly.pdbx_seq_one_letter_code
_entity_poly.pdbx_strand_id
1 'polypeptide(L)'
;LHRVDRRQRQMCIRDRYLYSAAQTLGITRDEMMDQLISGKAKYSSIFNYPTPTWADMGAIGWLVDGAAICNQVPLCRASYGPYGRAMVRVCKEESFHQRQGFEILLSLMQGTDEQKQMAQDAVNRWYWPSLAMFGPPDDQSPNSAQSMKWKIKRFTNDELRQRFVGMLVPQAEILGVTLPDPDLRLDDETGQYVIGEIDWDEFFEVLRGNGPCNAERLERRRTAHEEGAWVREAAAEYARKQALKTKAAA
;
A
#
# COMPACT_ATOMS: atom_id res chain seq x y z
N LEU A 1 -23.45 -0.94 11.23
CA LEU A 1 -22.82 -1.97 12.08
C LEU A 1 -22.05 -3.01 11.25
N HIS A 2 -22.64 -3.59 10.18
CA HIS A 2 -21.97 -4.61 9.37
C HIS A 2 -20.72 -4.16 8.59
N ARG A 3 -20.59 -2.87 8.22
CA ARG A 3 -19.41 -2.35 7.50
C ARG A 3 -18.18 -2.15 8.41
N VAL A 4 -18.40 -1.65 9.61
CA VAL A 4 -17.32 -1.45 10.62
C VAL A 4 -16.76 -2.80 11.05
N ASP A 5 -17.61 -3.78 11.25
CA ASP A 5 -17.26 -5.12 11.68
C ASP A 5 -16.43 -5.91 10.63
N ARG A 6 -16.65 -5.66 9.34
CA ARG A 6 -15.81 -6.25 8.27
C ARG A 6 -14.41 -5.65 8.21
N ARG A 7 -14.27 -4.31 8.31
CA ARG A 7 -12.95 -3.64 8.34
C ARG A 7 -12.14 -4.05 9.57
N GLN A 8 -12.80 -4.13 10.72
CA GLN A 8 -12.15 -4.55 11.95
C GLN A 8 -11.68 -6.01 11.90
N ARG A 9 -12.46 -6.92 11.31
CA ARG A 9 -12.04 -8.33 11.09
C ARG A 9 -10.85 -8.45 10.16
N GLN A 10 -10.70 -7.60 9.15
CA GLN A 10 -9.57 -7.65 8.22
C GLN A 10 -8.30 -7.13 8.82
N MET A 11 -8.33 -6.01 9.53
CA MET A 11 -7.18 -5.55 10.30
C MET A 11 -6.72 -6.63 11.26
N CYS A 12 -7.63 -7.30 11.97
CA CYS A 12 -7.33 -8.42 12.85
C CYS A 12 -6.72 -9.64 12.11
N ILE A 13 -7.11 -9.90 10.87
CA ILE A 13 -6.55 -11.00 10.06
C ILE A 13 -5.15 -10.67 9.59
N ARG A 14 -4.92 -9.47 9.05
CA ARG A 14 -3.58 -8.98 8.65
C ARG A 14 -2.63 -8.99 9.84
N ASP A 15 -3.04 -8.42 10.97
CA ASP A 15 -2.29 -8.39 12.21
C ASP A 15 -1.93 -9.82 12.68
N ARG A 16 -2.88 -10.71 12.65
CA ARG A 16 -2.65 -12.10 13.07
C ARG A 16 -1.59 -12.79 12.22
N TYR A 17 -1.59 -12.62 10.90
CA TYR A 17 -0.56 -13.20 10.03
C TYR A 17 0.79 -12.53 10.25
N LEU A 18 0.82 -11.21 10.41
CA LEU A 18 2.03 -10.46 10.69
C LEU A 18 2.66 -10.88 12.01
N TYR A 19 1.86 -11.01 13.08
CA TYR A 19 2.34 -11.47 14.37
C TYR A 19 2.79 -12.94 14.35
N SER A 20 2.09 -13.81 13.63
CA SER A 20 2.53 -15.20 13.47
C SER A 20 3.86 -15.29 12.73
N ALA A 21 4.09 -14.45 11.71
CA ALA A 21 5.37 -14.36 11.03
C ALA A 21 6.47 -13.82 11.95
N ALA A 22 6.18 -12.78 12.72
CA ALA A 22 7.11 -12.19 13.68
C ALA A 22 7.50 -13.19 14.77
N GLN A 23 6.54 -13.93 15.31
CA GLN A 23 6.81 -15.00 16.29
C GLN A 23 7.74 -16.08 15.73
N THR A 24 7.63 -16.43 14.44
CA THR A 24 8.54 -17.36 13.77
C THR A 24 9.99 -16.84 13.74
N LEU A 25 10.14 -15.52 13.76
CA LEU A 25 11.43 -14.81 13.82
C LEU A 25 11.87 -14.50 15.26
N GLY A 26 11.13 -14.95 16.28
CA GLY A 26 11.41 -14.67 17.68
C GLY A 26 11.12 -13.23 18.12
N ILE A 27 10.30 -12.49 17.37
CA ILE A 27 9.94 -11.09 17.65
C ILE A 27 8.54 -11.07 18.25
N THR A 28 8.38 -10.43 19.40
CA THR A 28 7.08 -10.24 20.06
C THR A 28 6.30 -9.10 19.40
N ARG A 29 4.99 -9.04 19.66
CA ARG A 29 4.12 -7.93 19.21
C ARG A 29 4.60 -6.59 19.75
N ASP A 30 4.98 -6.54 21.02
CA ASP A 30 5.38 -5.29 21.67
C ASP A 30 6.71 -4.80 21.09
N GLU A 31 7.67 -5.69 20.86
CA GLU A 31 8.92 -5.37 20.16
C GLU A 31 8.67 -4.85 18.72
N MET A 32 7.73 -5.43 17.98
CA MET A 32 7.36 -4.91 16.66
C MET A 32 6.77 -3.50 16.77
N MET A 33 5.90 -3.26 17.75
CA MET A 33 5.31 -1.96 17.98
C MET A 33 6.38 -0.94 18.35
N ASP A 34 7.30 -1.27 19.23
CA ASP A 34 8.41 -0.41 19.63
C ASP A 34 9.32 -0.07 18.44
N GLN A 35 9.62 -1.05 17.60
CA GLN A 35 10.40 -0.82 16.37
C GLN A 35 9.68 0.15 15.42
N LEU A 36 8.36 0.00 15.29
CA LEU A 36 7.54 0.87 14.44
C LEU A 36 7.50 2.30 14.95
N ILE A 37 7.25 2.48 16.25
CA ILE A 37 7.12 3.80 16.89
C ILE A 37 8.47 4.52 17.00
N SER A 38 9.54 3.78 17.30
CA SER A 38 10.90 4.33 17.38
C SER A 38 11.52 4.67 16.02
N GLY A 39 10.88 4.26 14.91
CA GLY A 39 11.41 4.46 13.56
C GLY A 39 12.49 3.45 13.16
N LYS A 40 12.75 2.41 13.95
CA LYS A 40 13.65 1.32 13.59
C LYS A 40 13.07 0.43 12.49
N ALA A 41 11.76 0.18 12.52
CA ALA A 41 11.06 -0.49 11.44
C ALA A 41 10.82 0.48 10.29
N LYS A 42 11.18 0.06 9.08
CA LYS A 42 10.96 0.85 7.88
C LYS A 42 9.49 0.78 7.45
N TYR A 43 8.99 1.91 6.97
CA TYR A 43 7.70 1.98 6.30
C TYR A 43 7.82 1.59 4.85
N SER A 44 6.69 1.18 4.26
CA SER A 44 6.56 1.18 2.81
C SER A 44 6.80 2.60 2.29
N SER A 45 7.67 2.71 1.28
CA SER A 45 8.06 3.97 0.65
C SER A 45 6.85 4.81 0.22
N ILE A 46 5.80 4.15 -0.27
CA ILE A 46 4.59 4.82 -0.78
C ILE A 46 3.86 5.68 0.25
N PHE A 47 3.98 5.37 1.54
CA PHE A 47 3.35 6.15 2.60
C PHE A 47 4.19 7.34 3.08
N ASN A 48 5.31 7.63 2.44
CA ASN A 48 6.19 8.76 2.78
C ASN A 48 6.00 9.98 1.85
N TYR A 49 4.99 9.96 1.02
CA TYR A 49 4.58 11.07 0.16
C TYR A 49 3.43 11.88 0.78
N PRO A 50 3.35 13.21 0.52
CA PRO A 50 2.32 14.08 1.09
C PRO A 50 0.93 13.78 0.52
N THR A 51 -0.09 13.96 1.37
CA THR A 51 -1.51 13.81 1.01
C THR A 51 -2.26 15.10 1.37
N PRO A 52 -2.04 16.22 0.66
CA PRO A 52 -2.55 17.53 1.05
C PRO A 52 -4.05 17.69 0.83
N THR A 53 -4.67 16.95 -0.07
CA THR A 53 -6.08 17.13 -0.42
C THR A 53 -6.87 15.82 -0.42
N TRP A 54 -8.20 15.94 -0.49
CA TRP A 54 -9.07 14.78 -0.63
C TRP A 54 -8.88 14.05 -1.98
N ALA A 55 -8.46 14.78 -3.02
CA ALA A 55 -8.13 14.16 -4.31
C ALA A 55 -6.94 13.20 -4.21
N ASP A 56 -5.99 13.44 -3.29
CA ASP A 56 -4.89 12.51 -3.04
C ASP A 56 -5.39 11.18 -2.51
N MET A 57 -6.47 11.17 -1.72
CA MET A 57 -7.11 9.91 -1.29
C MET A 57 -7.71 9.15 -2.46
N GLY A 58 -8.29 9.88 -3.43
CA GLY A 58 -8.76 9.31 -4.70
C GLY A 58 -7.61 8.74 -5.53
N ALA A 59 -6.54 9.51 -5.70
CA ALA A 59 -5.36 9.11 -6.47
C ALA A 59 -4.63 7.91 -5.82
N ILE A 60 -4.51 7.88 -4.50
CA ILE A 60 -3.95 6.73 -3.77
C ILE A 60 -4.80 5.48 -4.02
N GLY A 61 -6.11 5.56 -3.84
CA GLY A 61 -6.99 4.42 -4.10
C GLY A 61 -6.90 3.94 -5.54
N TRP A 62 -6.89 4.82 -6.51
CA TRP A 62 -6.81 4.45 -7.92
C TRP A 62 -5.42 3.95 -8.34
N LEU A 63 -4.36 4.73 -8.08
CA LEU A 63 -3.01 4.47 -8.56
C LEU A 63 -2.26 3.49 -7.65
N VAL A 64 -2.21 3.76 -6.35
CA VAL A 64 -1.40 2.99 -5.40
C VAL A 64 -2.05 1.63 -5.10
N ASP A 65 -3.36 1.59 -4.81
CA ASP A 65 -4.05 0.33 -4.60
C ASP A 65 -4.20 -0.44 -5.93
N GLY A 66 -4.27 0.27 -7.07
CA GLY A 66 -4.19 -0.34 -8.40
C GLY A 66 -2.86 -1.06 -8.63
N ALA A 67 -1.74 -0.42 -8.31
CA ALA A 67 -0.42 -1.04 -8.37
C ALA A 67 -0.30 -2.20 -7.36
N ALA A 68 -0.84 -2.02 -6.15
CA ALA A 68 -0.90 -3.08 -5.14
C ALA A 68 -1.66 -4.31 -5.64
N ILE A 69 -2.80 -4.15 -6.31
CA ILE A 69 -3.58 -5.25 -6.90
C ILE A 69 -2.76 -5.97 -7.97
N CYS A 70 -2.10 -5.24 -8.87
CA CYS A 70 -1.25 -5.84 -9.90
C CYS A 70 -0.12 -6.70 -9.30
N ASN A 71 0.45 -6.26 -8.16
CA ASN A 71 1.45 -7.01 -7.41
C ASN A 71 0.86 -8.23 -6.66
N GLN A 72 -0.33 -8.08 -6.07
CA GLN A 72 -0.89 -9.02 -5.09
C GLN A 72 -1.68 -10.15 -5.74
N VAL A 73 -2.39 -9.90 -6.84
CA VAL A 73 -3.22 -10.92 -7.52
C VAL A 73 -2.39 -12.13 -7.95
N PRO A 74 -1.19 -11.99 -8.55
CA PRO A 74 -0.34 -13.14 -8.85
C PRO A 74 0.09 -13.93 -7.61
N LEU A 75 0.21 -13.28 -6.45
CA LEU A 75 0.61 -13.91 -5.19
C LEU A 75 -0.48 -14.84 -4.62
N CYS A 76 -1.72 -14.75 -5.09
CA CYS A 76 -2.77 -15.73 -4.75
C CYS A 76 -2.37 -17.17 -5.18
N ARG A 77 -1.42 -17.30 -6.10
CA ARG A 77 -0.86 -18.56 -6.59
C ARG A 77 0.60 -18.77 -6.17
N ALA A 78 1.05 -18.11 -5.11
CA ALA A 78 2.39 -18.31 -4.56
C ALA A 78 2.60 -19.76 -4.10
N SER A 79 3.84 -20.23 -4.18
CA SER A 79 4.23 -21.57 -3.73
C SER A 79 4.00 -21.81 -2.23
N TYR A 80 4.03 -20.74 -1.42
CA TYR A 80 3.67 -20.80 -0.01
C TYR A 80 2.15 -20.67 0.16
N GLY A 81 1.47 -21.80 0.27
CA GLY A 81 0.01 -21.92 0.27
C GLY A 81 -0.74 -21.06 1.31
N PRO A 82 -0.29 -20.95 2.59
CA PRO A 82 -0.95 -20.09 3.57
C PRO A 82 -0.99 -18.62 3.12
N TYR A 83 0.10 -18.13 2.55
CA TYR A 83 0.21 -16.75 2.00
C TYR A 83 -0.71 -16.55 0.80
N GLY A 84 -0.69 -17.47 -0.17
CA GLY A 84 -1.56 -17.39 -1.34
C GLY A 84 -3.05 -17.34 -0.95
N ARG A 85 -3.48 -18.16 0.02
CA ARG A 85 -4.86 -18.11 0.53
C ARG A 85 -5.21 -16.79 1.22
N ALA A 86 -4.27 -16.21 1.96
CA ALA A 86 -4.47 -14.89 2.58
C ALA A 86 -4.63 -13.79 1.52
N MET A 87 -3.82 -13.83 0.46
CA MET A 87 -3.86 -12.85 -0.63
C MET A 87 -5.21 -12.80 -1.34
N VAL A 88 -5.94 -13.90 -1.47
CA VAL A 88 -7.29 -13.90 -2.06
C VAL A 88 -8.24 -12.93 -1.33
N ARG A 89 -8.13 -12.85 -0.01
CA ARG A 89 -8.94 -11.90 0.77
C ARG A 89 -8.42 -10.48 0.64
N VAL A 90 -7.11 -10.30 0.72
CA VAL A 90 -6.47 -8.99 0.58
C VAL A 90 -6.85 -8.37 -0.76
N CYS A 91 -6.70 -9.09 -1.88
CA CYS A 91 -7.03 -8.59 -3.21
C CYS A 91 -8.51 -8.19 -3.37
N LYS A 92 -9.44 -8.92 -2.75
CA LYS A 92 -10.87 -8.54 -2.79
C LYS A 92 -11.16 -7.19 -2.16
N GLU A 93 -10.38 -6.80 -1.18
CA GLU A 93 -10.58 -5.53 -0.49
C GLU A 93 -9.80 -4.41 -1.15
N GLU A 94 -8.60 -4.67 -1.64
CA GLU A 94 -7.87 -3.70 -2.44
C GLU A 94 -8.63 -3.34 -3.72
N SER A 95 -9.32 -4.30 -4.36
CA SER A 95 -10.18 -3.99 -5.51
C SER A 95 -11.34 -3.05 -5.18
N PHE A 96 -11.84 -3.10 -3.96
CA PHE A 96 -12.85 -2.16 -3.49
C PHE A 96 -12.25 -0.76 -3.23
N HIS A 97 -11.06 -0.68 -2.66
CA HIS A 97 -10.36 0.59 -2.45
C HIS A 97 -10.02 1.25 -3.78
N GLN A 98 -9.49 0.49 -4.74
CA GLN A 98 -9.19 1.00 -6.08
C GLN A 98 -10.44 1.60 -6.75
N ARG A 99 -11.56 0.89 -6.68
CA ARG A 99 -12.81 1.38 -7.23
C ARG A 99 -13.28 2.65 -6.53
N GLN A 100 -13.19 2.74 -5.21
CA GLN A 100 -13.53 3.96 -4.47
C GLN A 100 -12.64 5.13 -4.88
N GLY A 101 -11.32 4.89 -5.03
CA GLY A 101 -10.38 5.91 -5.50
C GLY A 101 -10.75 6.45 -6.88
N PHE A 102 -11.05 5.56 -7.82
CA PHE A 102 -11.52 5.91 -9.16
C PHE A 102 -12.82 6.74 -9.12
N GLU A 103 -13.81 6.32 -8.33
CA GLU A 103 -15.10 7.01 -8.20
C GLU A 103 -14.94 8.41 -7.57
N ILE A 104 -14.01 8.60 -6.63
CA ILE A 104 -13.66 9.92 -6.07
C ILE A 104 -13.12 10.84 -7.17
N LEU A 105 -12.13 10.37 -7.93
CA LEU A 105 -11.54 11.16 -9.01
C LEU A 105 -12.56 11.46 -10.10
N LEU A 106 -13.38 10.48 -10.49
CA LEU A 106 -14.45 10.69 -11.47
C LEU A 106 -15.43 11.77 -11.02
N SER A 107 -15.80 11.78 -9.75
CA SER A 107 -16.69 12.81 -9.19
C SER A 107 -16.04 14.20 -9.22
N LEU A 108 -14.76 14.30 -8.91
CA LEU A 108 -14.01 15.56 -8.97
C LEU A 108 -13.85 16.08 -10.42
N MET A 109 -13.59 15.17 -11.36
CA MET A 109 -13.47 15.53 -12.79
C MET A 109 -14.80 15.94 -13.44
N GLN A 110 -15.93 15.61 -12.82
CA GLN A 110 -17.24 16.11 -13.23
C GLN A 110 -17.65 17.41 -12.52
N GLY A 111 -16.84 17.89 -11.61
CA GLY A 111 -17.11 19.08 -10.80
C GLY A 111 -16.61 20.39 -11.43
N THR A 112 -16.27 21.34 -10.55
CA THR A 112 -15.73 22.65 -10.96
C THR A 112 -14.31 22.53 -11.51
N ASP A 113 -13.82 23.61 -12.14
CA ASP A 113 -12.45 23.62 -12.70
C ASP A 113 -11.39 23.49 -11.58
N GLU A 114 -11.66 24.04 -10.38
CA GLU A 114 -10.79 23.85 -9.21
C GLU A 114 -10.75 22.40 -8.74
N GLN A 115 -11.88 21.69 -8.80
CA GLN A 115 -11.95 20.27 -8.46
C GLN A 115 -11.23 19.41 -9.48
N LYS A 116 -11.37 19.72 -10.78
CA LYS A 116 -10.62 19.05 -11.85
C LYS A 116 -9.11 19.25 -11.70
N GLN A 117 -8.70 20.51 -11.43
CA GLN A 117 -7.30 20.82 -11.20
C GLN A 117 -6.76 20.07 -9.97
N MET A 118 -7.52 20.03 -8.87
CA MET A 118 -7.14 19.27 -7.67
C MET A 118 -6.96 17.77 -7.97
N ALA A 119 -7.83 17.18 -8.78
CA ALA A 119 -7.71 15.78 -9.21
C ALA A 119 -6.47 15.56 -10.08
N GLN A 120 -6.22 16.44 -11.06
CA GLN A 120 -5.04 16.38 -11.91
C GLN A 120 -3.75 16.51 -11.10
N ASP A 121 -3.69 17.47 -10.16
CA ASP A 121 -2.52 17.66 -9.29
C ASP A 121 -2.25 16.43 -8.41
N ALA A 122 -3.30 15.76 -7.94
CA ALA A 122 -3.15 14.52 -7.20
C ALA A 122 -2.62 13.38 -8.08
N VAL A 123 -3.11 13.25 -9.32
CA VAL A 123 -2.57 12.29 -10.30
C VAL A 123 -1.09 12.55 -10.57
N ASN A 124 -0.71 13.81 -10.75
CA ASN A 124 0.69 14.21 -10.99
C ASN A 124 1.60 13.82 -9.81
N ARG A 125 1.13 13.93 -8.56
CA ARG A 125 1.90 13.54 -7.38
C ARG A 125 2.05 12.03 -7.20
N TRP A 126 1.03 11.24 -7.57
CA TRP A 126 0.97 9.82 -7.21
C TRP A 126 1.34 8.86 -8.34
N TYR A 127 1.44 9.34 -9.57
CA TYR A 127 1.76 8.49 -10.73
C TYR A 127 3.13 7.82 -10.59
N TRP A 128 4.21 8.60 -10.46
CA TRP A 128 5.57 8.07 -10.37
C TRP A 128 5.80 7.20 -9.11
N PRO A 129 5.35 7.61 -7.91
CA PRO A 129 5.40 6.76 -6.75
C PRO A 129 4.68 5.42 -6.93
N SER A 130 3.54 5.39 -7.65
CA SER A 130 2.82 4.14 -7.91
C SER A 130 3.57 3.20 -8.84
N LEU A 131 4.26 3.72 -9.85
CA LEU A 131 5.14 2.94 -10.74
C LEU A 131 6.37 2.38 -10.01
N ALA A 132 6.92 3.15 -9.08
CA ALA A 132 8.05 2.73 -8.27
C ALA A 132 7.72 1.57 -7.30
N MET A 133 6.44 1.33 -6.99
CA MET A 133 6.01 0.21 -6.13
C MET A 133 6.37 -1.18 -6.67
N PHE A 134 6.57 -1.32 -7.96
CA PHE A 134 6.99 -2.59 -8.56
C PHE A 134 8.46 -2.92 -8.29
N GLY A 135 9.22 -1.94 -7.82
CA GLY A 135 10.65 -2.04 -7.57
C GLY A 135 11.49 -1.71 -8.82
N PRO A 136 12.81 -1.68 -8.68
CA PRO A 136 13.72 -1.35 -9.77
C PRO A 136 13.60 -2.35 -10.92
N PRO A 137 14.16 -2.03 -12.11
CA PRO A 137 14.24 -2.96 -13.25
C PRO A 137 14.76 -4.34 -12.84
N ASP A 138 14.36 -5.38 -13.55
CA ASP A 138 14.62 -6.76 -13.15
C ASP A 138 16.10 -7.10 -13.02
N ASP A 139 16.95 -6.50 -13.82
CA ASP A 139 18.42 -6.64 -13.79
C ASP A 139 19.06 -5.97 -12.56
N GLN A 140 18.37 -5.03 -11.93
CA GLN A 140 18.81 -4.31 -10.73
C GLN A 140 18.11 -4.77 -9.46
N SER A 141 17.15 -5.70 -9.58
CA SER A 141 16.35 -6.17 -8.45
C SER A 141 17.04 -7.31 -7.69
N PRO A 142 17.51 -7.11 -6.45
CA PRO A 142 18.34 -8.10 -5.74
C PRO A 142 17.60 -9.39 -5.40
N ASN A 143 16.27 -9.36 -5.32
CA ASN A 143 15.47 -10.48 -4.84
C ASN A 143 14.49 -11.05 -5.87
N SER A 144 14.35 -10.43 -7.05
CA SER A 144 13.35 -10.83 -8.05
C SER A 144 13.61 -12.24 -8.57
N ALA A 145 14.83 -12.53 -9.01
CA ALA A 145 15.23 -13.83 -9.52
C ALA A 145 15.02 -14.98 -8.53
N GLN A 146 15.36 -14.76 -7.24
CA GLN A 146 15.19 -15.77 -6.19
C GLN A 146 13.71 -16.02 -5.88
N SER A 147 12.91 -14.97 -5.83
CA SER A 147 11.47 -15.05 -5.59
C SER A 147 10.74 -15.76 -6.74
N MET A 148 11.17 -15.53 -7.99
CA MET A 148 10.69 -16.22 -9.17
C MET A 148 11.08 -17.72 -9.15
N LYS A 149 12.34 -18.03 -8.82
CA LYS A 149 12.83 -19.41 -8.68
C LYS A 149 12.02 -20.20 -7.65
N TRP A 150 11.66 -19.59 -6.54
CA TRP A 150 10.84 -20.20 -5.51
C TRP A 150 9.34 -20.22 -5.84
N LYS A 151 8.93 -19.65 -6.95
CA LYS A 151 7.54 -19.50 -7.38
C LYS A 151 6.66 -18.76 -6.34
N ILE A 152 7.28 -17.91 -5.54
CA ILE A 152 6.58 -16.96 -4.67
C ILE A 152 6.03 -15.85 -5.56
N LYS A 153 6.89 -15.24 -6.37
CA LYS A 153 6.55 -14.27 -7.41
C LYS A 153 6.35 -14.99 -8.75
N ARG A 154 5.41 -14.53 -9.56
CA ARG A 154 5.05 -15.17 -10.84
C ARG A 154 5.38 -14.31 -12.06
N PHE A 155 5.57 -13.04 -11.85
CA PHE A 155 5.89 -12.07 -12.89
C PHE A 155 7.04 -11.20 -12.40
N THR A 156 7.82 -10.71 -13.34
CA THR A 156 8.92 -9.80 -13.06
C THR A 156 8.40 -8.41 -12.68
N ASN A 157 9.28 -7.52 -12.22
CA ASN A 157 8.90 -6.13 -11.90
C ASN A 157 8.40 -5.42 -13.16
N ASP A 158 9.10 -5.62 -14.27
CA ASP A 158 8.80 -4.95 -15.53
C ASP A 158 7.49 -5.48 -16.14
N GLU A 159 7.25 -6.79 -16.11
CA GLU A 159 5.97 -7.38 -16.53
C GLU A 159 4.78 -6.86 -15.72
N LEU A 160 4.95 -6.68 -14.40
CA LEU A 160 3.90 -6.15 -13.54
C LEU A 160 3.65 -4.67 -13.80
N ARG A 161 4.71 -3.89 -14.04
CA ARG A 161 4.61 -2.47 -14.39
C ARG A 161 3.88 -2.29 -15.71
N GLN A 162 4.19 -3.09 -16.73
CA GLN A 162 3.48 -3.09 -18.02
C GLN A 162 1.99 -3.41 -17.86
N ARG A 163 1.65 -4.40 -17.06
CA ARG A 163 0.25 -4.74 -16.78
C ARG A 163 -0.50 -3.61 -16.08
N PHE A 164 0.15 -2.94 -15.15
CA PHE A 164 -0.42 -1.80 -14.45
C PHE A 164 -0.69 -0.64 -15.40
N VAL A 165 0.30 -0.26 -16.22
CA VAL A 165 0.13 0.83 -17.21
C VAL A 165 -0.94 0.47 -18.24
N GLY A 166 -0.99 -0.77 -18.71
CA GLY A 166 -2.04 -1.24 -19.62
C GLY A 166 -3.46 -1.15 -19.04
N MET A 167 -3.59 -1.27 -17.72
CA MET A 167 -4.86 -1.03 -17.01
C MET A 167 -5.11 0.47 -16.80
N LEU A 168 -4.08 1.23 -16.52
CA LEU A 168 -4.15 2.63 -16.11
C LEU A 168 -4.53 3.56 -17.26
N VAL A 169 -3.92 3.37 -18.44
CA VAL A 169 -4.12 4.26 -19.60
C VAL A 169 -5.60 4.40 -19.99
N PRO A 170 -6.35 3.31 -20.25
CA PRO A 170 -7.76 3.45 -20.61
C PRO A 170 -8.61 4.03 -19.45
N GLN A 171 -8.22 3.82 -18.21
CA GLN A 171 -8.91 4.41 -17.06
C GLN A 171 -8.65 5.91 -16.95
N ALA A 172 -7.44 6.38 -17.27
CA ALA A 172 -7.11 7.81 -17.32
C ALA A 172 -7.93 8.53 -18.40
N GLU A 173 -8.13 7.91 -19.56
CA GLU A 173 -8.99 8.42 -20.62
C GLU A 173 -10.45 8.57 -20.14
N ILE A 174 -10.99 7.57 -19.45
CA ILE A 174 -12.36 7.63 -18.90
C ILE A 174 -12.47 8.74 -17.84
N LEU A 175 -11.46 8.93 -17.01
CA LEU A 175 -11.42 10.00 -16.01
C LEU A 175 -11.27 11.38 -16.65
N GLY A 176 -10.67 11.47 -17.83
CA GLY A 176 -10.30 12.73 -18.47
C GLY A 176 -9.10 13.40 -17.81
N VAL A 177 -8.21 12.63 -17.18
CA VAL A 177 -6.94 13.11 -16.62
C VAL A 177 -5.78 12.80 -17.53
N THR A 178 -4.74 13.62 -17.46
CA THR A 178 -3.48 13.43 -18.18
C THR A 178 -2.47 12.75 -17.26
N LEU A 179 -1.88 11.63 -17.70
CA LEU A 179 -0.76 11.00 -16.99
C LEU A 179 0.51 11.85 -17.19
N PRO A 180 1.27 12.15 -16.12
CA PRO A 180 2.41 13.07 -16.18
C PRO A 180 3.69 12.36 -16.67
N ASP A 181 3.57 11.66 -17.78
CA ASP A 181 4.65 10.91 -18.43
C ASP A 181 4.66 11.28 -19.92
N PRO A 182 5.55 12.20 -20.35
CA PRO A 182 5.60 12.64 -21.74
C PRO A 182 6.08 11.58 -22.72
N ASP A 183 6.76 10.55 -22.22
CA ASP A 183 7.27 9.44 -23.03
C ASP A 183 6.26 8.30 -23.17
N LEU A 184 5.17 8.34 -22.40
CA LEU A 184 4.18 7.27 -22.36
C LEU A 184 3.48 7.11 -23.73
N ARG A 185 3.74 6.00 -24.38
CA ARG A 185 3.10 5.58 -25.63
C ARG A 185 3.08 4.08 -25.76
N LEU A 186 2.10 3.57 -26.49
CA LEU A 186 2.11 2.17 -26.92
C LEU A 186 3.10 2.01 -28.07
N ASP A 187 3.98 1.05 -27.98
CA ASP A 187 4.86 0.63 -29.05
C ASP A 187 4.13 -0.44 -29.88
N ASP A 188 3.84 -0.12 -31.13
CA ASP A 188 3.09 -0.98 -32.06
C ASP A 188 3.84 -2.25 -32.44
N GLU A 189 5.18 -2.25 -32.39
CA GLU A 189 6.00 -3.42 -32.73
C GLU A 189 6.01 -4.45 -31.61
N THR A 190 6.13 -4.00 -30.37
CA THR A 190 6.25 -4.87 -29.20
C THR A 190 4.91 -5.10 -28.48
N GLY A 191 3.94 -4.23 -28.69
CA GLY A 191 2.68 -4.20 -27.96
C GLY A 191 2.84 -3.80 -26.48
N GLN A 192 3.98 -3.19 -26.12
CA GLN A 192 4.28 -2.74 -24.76
C GLN A 192 4.25 -1.21 -24.68
N TYR A 193 4.00 -0.70 -23.48
CA TYR A 193 4.10 0.73 -23.23
C TYR A 193 5.57 1.15 -23.04
N VAL A 194 5.99 2.16 -23.77
CA VAL A 194 7.19 2.93 -23.41
C VAL A 194 6.82 3.79 -22.23
N ILE A 195 7.58 3.72 -21.17
CA ILE A 195 7.37 4.45 -19.91
C ILE A 195 8.60 5.32 -19.68
N GLY A 196 8.40 6.56 -19.27
CA GLY A 196 9.48 7.47 -18.94
C GLY A 196 10.34 6.98 -17.76
N GLU A 197 11.41 7.68 -17.51
CA GLU A 197 12.39 7.31 -16.48
C GLU A 197 11.84 7.56 -15.07
N ILE A 198 11.90 6.51 -14.23
CA ILE A 198 11.54 6.59 -12.82
C ILE A 198 12.78 7.02 -12.02
N ASP A 199 12.63 8.01 -11.14
CA ASP A 199 13.71 8.44 -10.23
C ASP A 199 13.96 7.37 -9.16
N TRP A 200 14.92 6.48 -9.45
CA TRP A 200 15.32 5.44 -8.51
C TRP A 200 16.16 5.97 -7.35
N ASP A 201 16.83 7.10 -7.50
CA ASP A 201 17.59 7.71 -6.40
C ASP A 201 16.61 8.24 -5.34
N GLU A 202 15.54 8.95 -5.73
CA GLU A 202 14.46 9.33 -4.83
C GLU A 202 13.85 8.08 -4.16
N PHE A 203 13.54 7.05 -4.95
CA PHE A 203 12.99 5.81 -4.41
C PHE A 203 13.86 5.20 -3.30
N PHE A 204 15.17 5.12 -3.51
CA PHE A 204 16.09 4.58 -2.51
C PHE A 204 16.25 5.49 -1.28
N GLU A 205 16.22 6.81 -1.45
CA GLU A 205 16.20 7.75 -0.32
C GLU A 205 14.94 7.57 0.54
N VAL A 206 13.78 7.43 -0.10
CA VAL A 206 12.51 7.15 0.60
C VAL A 206 12.59 5.81 1.36
N LEU A 207 13.19 4.77 0.77
CA LEU A 207 13.42 3.49 1.45
C LEU A 207 14.38 3.60 2.64
N ARG A 208 15.33 4.54 2.61
CA ARG A 208 16.26 4.80 3.74
C ARG A 208 15.60 5.58 4.88
N GLY A 209 14.41 6.13 4.65
CA GLY A 209 13.68 6.95 5.62
C GLY A 209 13.86 8.45 5.44
N ASN A 210 14.39 8.89 4.29
CA ASN A 210 14.63 10.29 3.93
C ASN A 210 13.53 10.84 3.00
N GLY A 211 12.39 10.19 2.94
CA GLY A 211 11.26 10.62 2.12
C GLY A 211 10.64 11.94 2.59
N PRO A 212 9.89 12.64 1.70
CA PRO A 212 9.41 14.01 1.93
C PRO A 212 8.56 14.20 3.19
N CYS A 213 7.87 13.15 3.66
CA CYS A 213 7.03 13.21 4.87
C CYS A 213 7.46 12.24 5.97
N ASN A 214 8.62 11.63 5.87
CA ASN A 214 9.00 10.53 6.77
C ASN A 214 9.12 10.99 8.23
N ALA A 215 9.85 12.08 8.47
CA ALA A 215 10.07 12.64 9.80
C ALA A 215 8.75 13.09 10.45
N GLU A 216 7.93 13.82 9.72
CA GLU A 216 6.63 14.30 10.20
C GLU A 216 5.67 13.14 10.53
N ARG A 217 5.62 12.12 9.68
CA ARG A 217 4.77 10.94 9.92
C ARG A 217 5.22 10.12 11.11
N LEU A 218 6.53 10.02 11.33
CA LEU A 218 7.08 9.34 12.50
C LEU A 218 6.72 10.10 13.78
N GLU A 219 6.88 11.42 13.77
CA GLU A 219 6.53 12.27 14.92
C GLU A 219 5.05 12.21 15.27
N ARG A 220 4.16 12.39 14.27
CA ARG A 220 2.71 12.26 14.47
C ARG A 220 2.32 10.90 15.06
N ARG A 221 3.03 9.85 14.69
CA ARG A 221 2.76 8.52 15.22
C ARG A 221 3.22 8.37 16.67
N ARG A 222 4.38 8.90 17.02
CA ARG A 222 4.84 8.94 18.42
C ARG A 222 3.85 9.67 19.29
N THR A 223 3.47 10.88 18.89
CA THR A 223 2.47 11.70 19.59
C THR A 223 1.15 10.95 19.75
N ALA A 224 0.60 10.39 18.67
CA ALA A 224 -0.66 9.63 18.76
C ALA A 224 -0.54 8.38 19.66
N HIS A 225 0.62 7.73 19.69
CA HIS A 225 0.86 6.61 20.59
C HIS A 225 0.90 7.08 22.05
N GLU A 226 1.59 8.15 22.36
CA GLU A 226 1.70 8.73 23.71
C GLU A 226 0.33 9.21 24.19
N GLU A 227 -0.38 10.00 23.40
CA GLU A 227 -1.73 10.49 23.72
C GLU A 227 -2.74 9.35 23.92
N GLY A 228 -2.59 8.23 23.23
CA GLY A 228 -3.41 7.03 23.34
C GLY A 228 -3.02 6.12 24.52
N ALA A 229 -2.05 6.45 25.37
CA ALA A 229 -1.57 5.59 26.46
C ALA A 229 -2.69 5.22 27.43
N TRP A 230 -3.51 6.19 27.84
CA TRP A 230 -4.62 5.97 28.77
C TRP A 230 -5.65 4.96 28.25
N VAL A 231 -5.92 4.91 26.96
CA VAL A 231 -6.82 3.92 26.34
C VAL A 231 -6.23 2.52 26.46
N ARG A 232 -4.93 2.38 26.18
CA ARG A 232 -4.24 1.08 26.28
C ARG A 232 -4.19 0.58 27.73
N GLU A 233 -3.94 1.48 28.67
CA GLU A 233 -3.94 1.17 30.10
C GLU A 233 -5.31 0.71 30.58
N ALA A 234 -6.37 1.44 30.23
CA ALA A 234 -7.74 1.06 30.55
C ALA A 234 -8.14 -0.28 29.94
N ALA A 235 -7.77 -0.54 28.70
CA ALA A 235 -8.01 -1.83 28.03
C ALA A 235 -7.24 -2.97 28.71
N ALA A 236 -5.99 -2.74 29.10
CA ALA A 236 -5.18 -3.73 29.81
C ALA A 236 -5.72 -4.03 31.22
N GLU A 237 -6.20 -3.01 31.93
CA GLU A 237 -6.85 -3.16 33.22
C GLU A 237 -8.16 -3.96 33.11
N TYR A 238 -8.98 -3.63 32.12
CA TYR A 238 -10.20 -4.39 31.83
C TYR A 238 -9.90 -5.85 31.54
N ALA A 239 -8.93 -6.14 30.68
CA ALA A 239 -8.52 -7.50 30.36
C ALA A 239 -8.05 -8.28 31.59
N ARG A 240 -7.26 -7.64 32.46
CA ARG A 240 -6.84 -8.24 33.76
C ARG A 240 -8.03 -8.57 34.66
N LYS A 241 -8.99 -7.65 34.81
CA LYS A 241 -10.22 -7.86 35.58
C LYS A 241 -11.05 -9.03 35.04
N GLN A 242 -11.16 -9.19 33.72
CA GLN A 242 -11.89 -10.31 33.11
C GLN A 242 -11.17 -11.64 33.33
N ALA A 243 -9.85 -11.67 33.18
CA ALA A 243 -9.06 -12.90 33.43
C ALA A 243 -9.19 -13.38 34.89
N LEU A 244 -9.23 -12.46 35.85
CA LEU A 244 -9.45 -12.81 37.27
C LEU A 244 -10.85 -13.37 37.52
N LYS A 245 -11.90 -12.79 36.91
CA LYS A 245 -13.27 -13.32 37.00
C LYS A 245 -13.38 -14.75 36.43
N THR A 246 -12.75 -15.00 35.30
CA THR A 246 -12.77 -16.33 34.65
C THR A 246 -12.05 -17.38 35.55
N LYS A 247 -10.93 -16.99 36.17
CA LYS A 247 -10.22 -17.88 37.13
C LYS A 247 -10.98 -18.15 38.42
N ALA A 248 -11.80 -17.20 38.85
CA ALA A 248 -12.62 -17.40 40.08
C ALA A 248 -13.90 -18.19 39.81
N ALA A 249 -14.29 -18.39 38.56
CA ALA A 249 -15.47 -19.15 38.16
C ALA A 249 -15.14 -20.55 37.67
N ALA A 250 -13.86 -20.91 37.59
CA ALA A 250 -13.34 -22.26 37.26
C ALA A 250 -12.85 -23.00 38.53
#